data_475aca55456bff9ccd39c1e972765888
#
_entry.id   475aca55456bff9ccd39c1e972765888
#
_cell.length_a   1.000
_cell.length_b   1.000
_cell.length_c   1.000
_cell.angle_alpha   90.00
_cell.angle_beta   90.00
_cell.angle_gamma   90.00
#
_symmetry.space_group_name_H-M   'P 1'
#
loop_
_entity.id
_entity.type
_entity.pdbx_description
1 polymer ?
#
loop_
_entity_poly.entity_id
_entity_poly.type
_entity_poly.pdbx_seq_one_letter_code
_entity_poly.pdbx_strand_id
1 'polypeptide(L)'
;MIGSSQFYYDTVSATLVPMPLKPLRLRFQCQPGCIACCDVEGYVYLTEEDLLKAAKFVNMSAPDFEQKYVYRTKHQIRLRKPAAKQCHFLVEGGCSIHPAKPTQCRLFPFWPEYVEDREEWTHLKKRCPGIGKGELIQIGTAMETASEMKTAYPTFYSEWE
;
A
#
# COMPACT_ATOMS: atom_id res chain seq x y z
N MET A 1 2.80 14.27 26.28
CA MET A 1 2.39 13.22 27.24
C MET A 1 3.27 12.02 26.99
N ILE A 2 4.07 11.66 27.98
CA ILE A 2 5.07 10.59 27.89
C ILE A 2 4.32 9.27 27.95
N GLY A 3 4.47 8.44 26.90
CA GLY A 3 3.85 7.11 26.85
C GLY A 3 4.37 6.23 27.99
N SER A 4 3.46 5.72 28.80
CA SER A 4 3.78 4.83 29.90
C SER A 4 4.30 3.50 29.36
N SER A 5 5.63 3.31 29.39
CA SER A 5 6.24 2.01 29.14
C SER A 5 5.77 1.05 30.23
N GLN A 6 4.96 0.09 29.89
CA GLN A 6 4.55 -0.97 30.81
C GLN A 6 5.67 -1.99 30.94
N PHE A 7 6.15 -2.17 32.18
CA PHE A 7 7.13 -3.21 32.54
C PHE A 7 6.46 -4.24 33.46
N TYR A 8 6.91 -5.49 33.38
CA TYR A 8 6.55 -6.50 34.38
C TYR A 8 7.80 -6.97 35.12
N TYR A 9 7.63 -7.45 36.36
CA TYR A 9 8.73 -7.99 37.17
C TYR A 9 8.86 -9.48 36.91
N ASP A 10 10.06 -9.91 36.53
CA ASP A 10 10.43 -11.32 36.55
C ASP A 10 10.93 -11.64 37.98
N THR A 11 10.27 -12.56 38.63
CA THR A 11 10.54 -12.97 40.03
C THR A 11 11.88 -13.67 40.21
N VAL A 12 12.58 -14.04 39.17
CA VAL A 12 13.84 -14.79 39.21
C VAL A 12 15.08 -13.88 39.14
N SER A 13 14.99 -12.69 38.58
CA SER A 13 16.19 -11.88 38.29
C SER A 13 16.12 -10.41 38.71
N ALA A 14 15.04 -9.93 39.29
CA ALA A 14 14.85 -8.51 39.66
C ALA A 14 15.18 -7.48 38.54
N THR A 15 15.28 -7.89 37.31
CA THR A 15 15.49 -7.03 36.13
C THR A 15 14.16 -6.64 35.53
N LEU A 16 13.98 -5.33 35.24
CA LEU A 16 12.85 -4.83 34.49
C LEU A 16 12.99 -5.29 33.05
N VAL A 17 12.17 -6.26 32.64
CA VAL A 17 12.08 -6.70 31.24
C VAL A 17 10.94 -5.95 30.59
N PRO A 18 11.16 -5.29 29.43
CA PRO A 18 10.07 -4.70 28.68
C PRO A 18 9.02 -5.76 28.37
N MET A 19 7.75 -5.48 28.68
CA MET A 19 6.67 -6.38 28.28
C MET A 19 6.74 -6.60 26.76
N PRO A 20 6.68 -7.86 26.29
CA PRO A 20 6.64 -8.12 24.86
C PRO A 20 5.44 -7.39 24.27
N LEU A 21 5.70 -6.51 23.32
CA LEU A 21 4.64 -5.84 22.56
C LEU A 21 3.73 -6.93 21.99
N LYS A 22 2.42 -6.82 22.22
CA LYS A 22 1.47 -7.73 21.60
C LYS A 22 1.77 -7.80 20.10
N PRO A 23 1.89 -9.00 19.51
CA PRO A 23 2.18 -9.12 18.09
C PRO A 23 1.15 -8.34 17.26
N LEU A 24 1.63 -7.67 16.23
CA LEU A 24 0.77 -6.95 15.31
C LEU A 24 -0.20 -7.96 14.67
N ARG A 25 -1.49 -7.78 14.91
CA ARG A 25 -2.53 -8.61 14.31
C ARG A 25 -3.08 -7.90 13.09
N LEU A 26 -2.63 -8.32 11.95
CA LEU A 26 -3.08 -7.79 10.66
C LEU A 26 -4.35 -8.51 10.23
N ARG A 27 -5.40 -7.74 9.95
CA ARG A 27 -6.60 -8.23 9.29
C ARG A 27 -6.95 -7.24 8.19
N PHE A 28 -7.19 -7.76 7.02
CA PHE A 28 -7.62 -6.95 5.88
C PHE A 28 -8.47 -7.78 4.93
N GLN A 29 -9.59 -7.20 4.52
CA GLN A 29 -10.41 -7.70 3.44
C GLN A 29 -10.98 -6.52 2.68
N CYS A 30 -10.64 -6.41 1.38
CA CYS A 30 -11.18 -5.37 0.54
C CYS A 30 -12.71 -5.47 0.50
N GLN A 31 -13.38 -4.33 0.69
CA GLN A 31 -14.84 -4.31 0.72
C GLN A 31 -15.40 -4.10 -0.68
N PRO A 32 -16.44 -4.85 -1.08
CA PRO A 32 -17.09 -4.67 -2.37
C PRO A 32 -17.55 -3.22 -2.59
N GLY A 33 -17.29 -2.67 -3.78
CA GLY A 33 -17.67 -1.29 -4.12
C GLY A 33 -16.86 -0.19 -3.43
N CYS A 34 -15.86 -0.54 -2.64
CA CYS A 34 -15.00 0.44 -1.97
C CYS A 34 -14.06 1.11 -2.97
N ILE A 35 -14.01 2.44 -2.91
CA ILE A 35 -13.14 3.30 -3.74
C ILE A 35 -12.09 4.05 -2.92
N ALA A 36 -12.01 3.81 -1.63
CA ALA A 36 -11.22 4.61 -0.69
C ALA A 36 -9.73 4.73 -1.07
N CYS A 37 -9.13 3.69 -1.68
CA CYS A 37 -7.74 3.74 -2.14
C CYS A 37 -7.57 4.48 -3.49
N CYS A 38 -8.65 4.74 -4.22
CA CYS A 38 -8.64 5.48 -5.49
C CYS A 38 -9.04 6.94 -5.32
N ASP A 39 -9.79 7.24 -4.25
CA ASP A 39 -10.32 8.57 -3.93
C ASP A 39 -9.43 9.28 -2.90
N VAL A 40 -8.13 9.28 -3.15
CA VAL A 40 -7.14 9.93 -2.28
C VAL A 40 -6.23 10.84 -3.09
N GLU A 41 -5.73 11.90 -2.45
CA GLU A 41 -4.66 12.68 -3.03
C GLU A 41 -3.37 11.86 -3.07
N GLY A 42 -2.65 11.94 -4.18
CA GLY A 42 -1.42 11.21 -4.38
C GLY A 42 -1.17 10.87 -5.84
N TYR A 43 -0.15 10.09 -6.08
CA TYR A 43 0.21 9.58 -7.40
C TYR A 43 0.19 8.05 -7.37
N VAL A 44 -0.25 7.46 -8.47
CA VAL A 44 -0.10 6.03 -8.70
C VAL A 44 1.14 5.83 -9.55
N TYR A 45 2.17 5.24 -8.96
CA TYR A 45 3.39 4.87 -9.65
C TYR A 45 3.23 3.52 -10.35
N LEU A 46 3.95 3.36 -11.45
CA LEU A 46 3.89 2.21 -12.32
C LEU A 46 5.27 1.59 -12.45
N THR A 47 5.32 0.29 -12.57
CA THR A 47 6.44 -0.41 -13.20
C THR A 47 6.25 -0.42 -14.73
N GLU A 48 7.28 -0.78 -15.49
CA GLU A 48 7.14 -0.99 -16.95
C GLU A 48 6.11 -2.10 -17.24
N GLU A 49 6.11 -3.13 -16.42
CA GLU A 49 5.14 -4.23 -16.54
C GLU A 49 3.72 -3.77 -16.28
N ASP A 50 3.50 -2.91 -15.29
CA ASP A 50 2.19 -2.33 -15.01
C ASP A 50 1.65 -1.53 -16.20
N LEU A 51 2.52 -0.73 -16.83
CA LEU A 51 2.17 0.04 -18.03
C LEU A 51 1.71 -0.89 -19.16
N LEU A 52 2.49 -1.94 -19.45
CA LEU A 52 2.17 -2.91 -20.50
C LEU A 52 0.86 -3.66 -20.22
N LYS A 53 0.66 -4.10 -18.99
CA LYS A 53 -0.58 -4.78 -18.56
C LYS A 53 -1.81 -3.87 -18.69
N ALA A 54 -1.70 -2.64 -18.21
CA ALA A 54 -2.80 -1.68 -18.27
C ALA A 54 -3.13 -1.31 -19.73
N ALA A 55 -2.12 -1.03 -20.56
CA ALA A 55 -2.30 -0.74 -21.98
C ALA A 55 -3.03 -1.89 -22.71
N LYS A 56 -2.56 -3.11 -22.51
CA LYS A 56 -3.19 -4.31 -23.08
C LYS A 56 -4.64 -4.47 -22.63
N PHE A 57 -4.91 -4.23 -21.36
CA PHE A 57 -6.25 -4.38 -20.78
C PHE A 57 -7.26 -3.38 -21.39
N VAL A 58 -6.83 -2.15 -21.67
CA VAL A 58 -7.67 -1.13 -22.30
C VAL A 58 -7.62 -1.15 -23.84
N ASN A 59 -7.01 -2.19 -24.44
CA ASN A 59 -6.85 -2.37 -25.87
C ASN A 59 -6.12 -1.19 -26.57
N MET A 60 -5.08 -0.66 -25.92
CA MET A 60 -4.21 0.39 -26.46
C MET A 60 -2.80 -0.14 -26.69
N SER A 61 -2.09 0.48 -27.65
CA SER A 61 -0.64 0.28 -27.72
C SER A 61 0.03 0.90 -26.48
N ALA A 62 1.18 0.36 -26.07
CA ALA A 62 1.91 0.90 -24.93
C ALA A 62 2.31 2.39 -25.14
N PRO A 63 2.80 2.82 -26.32
CA PRO A 63 3.05 4.23 -26.60
C PRO A 63 1.81 5.13 -26.46
N ASP A 64 0.65 4.70 -26.99
CA ASP A 64 -0.58 5.49 -26.92
C ASP A 64 -1.07 5.59 -25.47
N PHE A 65 -0.99 4.48 -24.71
CA PHE A 65 -1.33 4.48 -23.29
C PHE A 65 -0.41 5.41 -22.50
N GLU A 66 0.89 5.35 -22.76
CA GLU A 66 1.86 6.22 -22.10
C GLU A 66 1.58 7.69 -22.43
N GLN A 67 1.40 8.02 -23.70
CA GLN A 67 1.09 9.37 -24.12
C GLN A 67 -0.16 9.93 -23.43
N LYS A 68 -1.19 9.12 -23.29
CA LYS A 68 -2.48 9.55 -22.74
C LYS A 68 -2.53 9.60 -21.24
N TYR A 69 -2.01 8.59 -20.56
CA TYR A 69 -2.24 8.37 -19.14
C TYR A 69 -1.00 8.49 -18.26
N VAL A 70 0.21 8.49 -18.82
CA VAL A 70 1.44 8.35 -18.05
C VAL A 70 2.29 9.62 -18.11
N TYR A 71 2.87 9.97 -16.99
CA TYR A 71 3.95 10.94 -16.90
C TYR A 71 5.23 10.19 -16.54
N ARG A 72 6.25 10.34 -17.40
CA ARG A 72 7.54 9.67 -17.25
C ARG A 72 8.65 10.69 -16.99
N THR A 73 9.50 10.38 -16.03
CA THR A 73 10.79 11.04 -15.81
C THR A 73 11.92 10.03 -15.97
N LYS A 74 13.16 10.49 -15.81
CA LYS A 74 14.33 9.59 -15.81
C LYS A 74 14.26 8.49 -14.74
N HIS A 75 13.57 8.73 -13.62
CA HIS A 75 13.61 7.88 -12.44
C HIS A 75 12.26 7.23 -12.08
N GLN A 76 11.17 7.72 -12.66
CA GLN A 76 9.83 7.30 -12.22
C GLN A 76 8.84 7.36 -13.38
N ILE A 77 7.91 6.43 -13.37
CA ILE A 77 6.71 6.47 -14.20
C ILE A 77 5.48 6.45 -13.29
N ARG A 78 4.51 7.26 -13.60
CA ARG A 78 3.28 7.37 -12.82
C ARG A 78 2.10 7.77 -13.69
N LEU A 79 0.90 7.51 -13.21
CA LEU A 79 -0.30 8.04 -13.86
C LEU A 79 -0.30 9.57 -13.79
N ARG A 80 -0.77 10.21 -14.87
CA ARG A 80 -1.10 11.64 -14.86
C ARG A 80 -2.24 11.87 -13.89
N LYS A 81 -2.24 13.01 -13.19
CA LYS A 81 -3.40 13.41 -12.41
C LYS A 81 -4.45 14.03 -13.35
N PRO A 82 -5.70 13.58 -13.29
CA PRO A 82 -6.80 14.30 -13.91
C PRO A 82 -7.07 15.61 -13.16
N ALA A 83 -7.74 16.54 -13.83
CA ALA A 83 -8.14 17.82 -13.22
C ALA A 83 -9.03 17.64 -11.96
N ALA A 84 -9.79 16.55 -11.92
CA ALA A 84 -10.67 16.20 -10.79
C ALA A 84 -9.94 15.62 -9.56
N LYS A 85 -8.62 15.54 -9.57
CA LYS A 85 -7.77 14.99 -8.49
C LYS A 85 -7.94 13.50 -8.18
N GLN A 86 -8.93 12.82 -8.71
CA GLN A 86 -9.14 11.38 -8.56
C GLN A 86 -8.34 10.61 -9.62
N CYS A 87 -8.20 9.30 -9.42
CA CYS A 87 -7.54 8.44 -10.42
C CYS A 87 -8.33 8.42 -11.74
N HIS A 88 -7.63 8.45 -12.89
CA HIS A 88 -8.26 8.34 -14.22
C HIS A 88 -9.15 7.11 -14.41
N PHE A 89 -8.83 6.03 -13.71
CA PHE A 89 -9.53 4.75 -13.83
C PHE A 89 -10.58 4.56 -12.74
N LEU A 90 -10.85 5.57 -11.93
CA LEU A 90 -11.96 5.55 -11.00
C LEU A 90 -13.26 5.83 -11.78
N VAL A 91 -14.17 4.89 -11.68
CA VAL A 91 -15.52 4.97 -12.26
C VAL A 91 -16.54 4.63 -11.18
N GLU A 92 -17.81 4.84 -11.48
CA GLU A 92 -18.88 4.38 -10.59
C GLU A 92 -18.73 2.88 -10.32
N GLY A 93 -18.68 2.50 -9.06
CA GLY A 93 -18.49 1.10 -8.63
C GLY A 93 -17.05 0.63 -8.50
N GLY A 94 -16.03 1.47 -8.78
CA GLY A 94 -14.64 1.12 -8.50
C GLY A 94 -13.64 1.41 -9.60
N CYS A 95 -12.60 0.58 -9.70
CA CYS A 95 -11.51 0.74 -10.65
C CYS A 95 -11.83 0.06 -11.98
N SER A 96 -11.88 0.81 -13.08
CA SER A 96 -12.17 0.28 -14.43
C SER A 96 -11.07 -0.66 -14.98
N ILE A 97 -9.86 -0.58 -14.43
CA ILE A 97 -8.75 -1.49 -14.76
C ILE A 97 -8.41 -2.45 -13.62
N HIS A 98 -9.38 -2.77 -12.75
CA HIS A 98 -9.13 -3.57 -11.55
C HIS A 98 -8.33 -4.87 -11.80
N PRO A 99 -8.57 -5.66 -12.86
CA PRO A 99 -7.77 -6.85 -13.17
C PRO A 99 -6.32 -6.56 -13.59
N ALA A 100 -6.05 -5.35 -14.07
CA ALA A 100 -4.74 -4.88 -14.51
C ALA A 100 -4.23 -3.68 -13.69
N LYS A 101 -4.74 -3.53 -12.46
CA LYS A 101 -4.34 -2.43 -11.58
C LYS A 101 -2.84 -2.50 -11.28
N PRO A 102 -2.18 -1.32 -11.19
CA PRO A 102 -0.75 -1.24 -10.93
C PRO A 102 -0.32 -1.97 -9.66
N THR A 103 0.92 -2.39 -9.63
CA THR A 103 1.54 -3.09 -8.48
C THR A 103 1.33 -2.33 -7.18
N GLN A 104 1.55 -1.01 -7.17
CA GLN A 104 1.27 -0.17 -6.01
C GLN A 104 -0.15 -0.34 -5.48
N CYS A 105 -1.15 -0.33 -6.36
CA CYS A 105 -2.56 -0.50 -5.99
C CYS A 105 -2.90 -1.92 -5.57
N ARG A 106 -2.24 -2.92 -6.19
CA ARG A 106 -2.45 -4.34 -5.90
C ARG A 106 -1.93 -4.71 -4.52
N LEU A 107 -0.77 -4.15 -4.13
CA LEU A 107 -0.13 -4.44 -2.85
C LEU A 107 -0.72 -3.66 -1.67
N PHE A 108 -1.53 -2.63 -1.93
CA PHE A 108 -2.22 -1.92 -0.84
C PHE A 108 -3.17 -2.87 -0.08
N PRO A 109 -3.19 -2.86 1.24
CA PRO A 109 -2.57 -1.91 2.18
C PRO A 109 -1.20 -2.38 2.75
N PHE A 110 -0.59 -3.41 2.18
CA PHE A 110 0.64 -4.02 2.70
C PHE A 110 1.90 -3.28 2.24
N TRP A 111 1.86 -1.96 2.22
CA TRP A 111 3.05 -1.16 1.96
C TRP A 111 3.96 -1.15 3.19
N PRO A 112 5.30 -1.03 3.00
CA PRO A 112 6.27 -1.06 4.09
C PRO A 112 5.91 -0.13 5.25
N GLU A 113 5.56 1.11 4.96
CA GLU A 113 5.19 2.15 5.94
C GLU A 113 4.00 1.76 6.83
N TYR A 114 3.11 0.88 6.36
CA TYR A 114 1.96 0.42 7.14
C TYR A 114 2.20 -0.90 7.86
N VAL A 115 2.99 -1.79 7.27
CA VAL A 115 3.25 -3.11 7.84
C VAL A 115 4.33 -3.05 8.93
N GLU A 116 5.31 -2.18 8.77
CA GLU A 116 6.44 -2.01 9.67
C GLU A 116 6.09 -1.12 10.87
N ASP A 117 5.02 -0.31 10.77
CA ASP A 117 4.57 0.58 11.82
C ASP A 117 3.12 0.26 12.27
N ARG A 118 3.01 -0.13 13.54
CA ARG A 118 1.72 -0.49 14.15
C ARG A 118 0.75 0.69 14.24
N GLU A 119 1.26 1.89 14.48
CA GLU A 119 0.43 3.08 14.61
C GLU A 119 -0.11 3.45 13.24
N GLU A 120 0.73 3.42 12.21
CA GLU A 120 0.32 3.68 10.83
C GLU A 120 -0.71 2.66 10.33
N TRP A 121 -0.53 1.37 10.62
CA TRP A 121 -1.55 0.36 10.32
C TRP A 121 -2.89 0.67 11.01
N THR A 122 -2.84 1.08 12.25
CA THR A 122 -4.06 1.41 13.02
C THR A 122 -4.72 2.69 12.48
N HIS A 123 -3.93 3.70 12.11
CA HIS A 123 -4.43 4.94 11.51
C HIS A 123 -5.05 4.71 10.14
N LEU A 124 -4.53 3.75 9.37
CA LEU A 124 -5.06 3.42 8.05
C LEU A 124 -6.54 2.99 8.10
N LYS A 125 -7.00 2.44 9.23
CA LYS A 125 -8.41 2.08 9.45
C LYS A 125 -9.37 3.25 9.26
N LYS A 126 -8.91 4.48 9.51
CA LYS A 126 -9.74 5.69 9.32
C LYS A 126 -10.07 5.95 7.85
N ARG A 127 -9.23 5.46 6.94
CA ARG A 127 -9.38 5.63 5.49
C ARG A 127 -9.79 4.35 4.78
N CYS A 128 -9.32 3.21 5.23
CA CYS A 128 -9.55 1.91 4.61
C CYS A 128 -10.56 1.08 5.44
N PRO A 129 -11.81 0.94 5.00
CA PRO A 129 -12.82 0.17 5.72
C PRO A 129 -12.54 -1.33 5.76
N GLY A 130 -11.58 -1.81 4.95
CA GLY A 130 -11.14 -3.21 4.95
C GLY A 130 -10.19 -3.59 6.09
N ILE A 131 -9.54 -2.60 6.73
CA ILE A 131 -8.64 -2.85 7.86
C ILE A 131 -9.43 -3.36 9.07
N GLY A 132 -8.96 -4.44 9.64
CA GLY A 132 -9.62 -5.13 10.75
C GLY A 132 -10.72 -6.10 10.32
N LYS A 133 -10.96 -6.27 9.02
CA LYS A 133 -11.89 -7.24 8.44
C LYS A 133 -11.15 -8.47 7.91
N GLY A 134 -11.90 -9.56 7.71
CA GLY A 134 -11.38 -10.80 7.15
C GLY A 134 -10.56 -11.62 8.16
N GLU A 135 -9.85 -12.59 7.62
CA GLU A 135 -9.04 -13.51 8.40
C GLU A 135 -7.75 -12.85 8.91
N LEU A 136 -7.13 -13.52 9.88
CA LEU A 136 -5.83 -13.11 10.41
C LEU A 136 -4.75 -13.37 9.36
N ILE A 137 -4.01 -12.34 9.01
CA ILE A 137 -2.89 -12.42 8.10
C ILE A 137 -1.61 -12.59 8.91
N GLN A 138 -0.82 -13.59 8.56
CA GLN A 138 0.48 -13.83 9.18
C GLN A 138 1.42 -12.66 8.88
N ILE A 139 2.15 -12.20 9.88
CA ILE A 139 3.06 -11.06 9.71
C ILE A 139 4.12 -11.35 8.63
N GLY A 140 4.61 -12.59 8.53
CA GLY A 140 5.55 -13.00 7.48
C GLY A 140 4.99 -12.73 6.07
N THR A 141 3.76 -13.16 5.80
CA THR A 141 3.09 -12.91 4.51
C THR A 141 2.93 -11.42 4.20
N ALA A 142 2.58 -10.63 5.21
CA ALA A 142 2.48 -9.19 5.04
C ALA A 142 3.84 -8.54 4.74
N MET A 143 4.91 -8.99 5.42
CA MET A 143 6.28 -8.53 5.18
C MET A 143 6.82 -8.94 3.81
N GLU A 144 6.48 -10.14 3.32
CA GLU A 144 6.79 -10.58 1.96
C GLU A 144 6.14 -9.65 0.93
N THR A 145 4.86 -9.31 1.13
CA THR A 145 4.13 -8.37 0.27
C THR A 145 4.75 -6.97 0.32
N ALA A 146 5.16 -6.50 1.49
CA ALA A 146 5.87 -5.24 1.66
C ALA A 146 7.24 -5.25 0.94
N SER A 147 7.94 -6.37 0.98
CA SER A 147 9.22 -6.54 0.25
C SER A 147 9.02 -6.48 -1.27
N GLU A 148 7.91 -7.01 -1.79
CA GLU A 148 7.57 -6.86 -3.21
C GLU A 148 7.42 -5.37 -3.59
N MET A 149 6.82 -4.56 -2.73
CA MET A 149 6.71 -3.11 -2.95
C MET A 149 8.08 -2.42 -3.00
N LYS A 150 8.99 -2.76 -2.09
CA LYS A 150 10.37 -2.26 -2.09
C LYS A 150 11.11 -2.63 -3.38
N THR A 151 10.93 -3.85 -3.85
CA THR A 151 11.55 -4.34 -5.09
C THR A 151 10.98 -3.64 -6.33
N ALA A 152 9.67 -3.42 -6.37
CA ALA A 152 9.01 -2.77 -7.50
C ALA A 152 9.36 -1.28 -7.62
N TYR A 153 9.62 -0.62 -6.49
CA TYR A 153 9.85 0.82 -6.42
C TYR A 153 11.10 1.17 -5.59
N PRO A 154 12.29 0.70 -5.98
CA PRO A 154 13.51 0.84 -5.18
C PRO A 154 13.88 2.31 -4.89
N THR A 155 13.55 3.24 -5.78
CA THR A 155 13.82 4.67 -5.58
C THR A 155 13.09 5.30 -4.40
N PHE A 156 12.03 4.66 -3.89
CA PHE A 156 11.30 5.15 -2.72
C PHE A 156 11.78 4.53 -1.41
N TYR A 157 12.47 3.41 -1.51
CA TYR A 157 12.85 2.59 -0.36
C TYR A 157 14.36 2.36 -0.24
N SER A 158 15.18 2.91 -1.17
CA SER A 158 16.62 2.93 -0.99
C SER A 158 16.95 3.91 0.15
N GLU A 159 17.60 3.42 1.17
CA GLU A 159 18.23 4.30 2.15
C GLU A 159 19.23 5.18 1.41
N TRP A 160 19.21 6.45 1.71
CA TRP A 160 20.18 7.38 1.15
C TRP A 160 21.54 7.05 1.76
N GLU A 161 22.39 6.38 0.99
CA GLU A 161 23.79 6.21 1.33
C GLU A 161 24.54 7.54 1.32
#